data_4c41aac4c31dafa278f10f5f79c4cd7b
#
_entry.id   4c41aac4c31dafa278f10f5f79c4cd7b
#
_cell.length_a   1.000
_cell.length_b   1.000
_cell.length_c   1.000
_cell.angle_alpha   90.00
_cell.angle_beta   90.00
_cell.angle_gamma   90.00
#
_symmetry.space_group_name_H-M   'P 1'
#
loop_
_entity.id
_entity.type
_entity.pdbx_description
1 polymer ?
#
loop_
_entity_poly.entity_id
_entity_poly.type
_entity_poly.pdbx_seq_one_letter_code
_entity_poly.pdbx_strand_id
1 'polypeptide(L)'
;MAALKPQVRLLALVSLLNDSASEMIYPLLPVFLTSVLGATPVTVGVIEGAADGLASILKYFAGSISDRLPRRKPLVVIGYGLAAASRALIAVAGRWPAVLTARLIDRTGKGIRSAPRDAIIADVTPGEDRGRAFGFQRALDHTGAVVGPLLALLFLNVIHVPMRTLFMIAVVPGAIGVVMLLLFLREEPHAHQASNPATPSAKLPTNFFLAITAVALFSLANSSDAFLILQAHAAGVSTATLPALWAAHHVIKSLFSTRAGALSDRIDRRLLLIGGWTSYAVIYAVFPFAHSLLFFVVLFVLYAIPFTLSEGAERAWISDLVPAAARGKSFGIYYLANGLCVLVGTVLFGEIYQHVSPQAAFWVGAGLALLGAAAVFIVPKRLSS
;
A
#
# COMPACT_ATOMS: atom_id res chain seq x y z
N MET A 1 -5.65 -23.30 14.81
CA MET A 1 -4.89 -22.39 13.91
C MET A 1 -3.49 -22.21 14.47
N ALA A 2 -2.45 -22.53 13.70
CA ALA A 2 -1.07 -22.31 14.13
C ALA A 2 -0.81 -20.80 14.37
N ALA A 3 0.05 -20.46 15.33
CA ALA A 3 0.43 -19.07 15.57
C ALA A 3 1.28 -18.56 14.40
N LEU A 4 1.05 -17.29 13.98
CA LEU A 4 1.90 -16.66 12.96
C LEU A 4 3.36 -16.62 13.43
N LYS A 5 4.28 -16.86 12.51
CA LYS A 5 5.72 -16.82 12.78
C LYS A 5 6.14 -15.49 13.42
N PRO A 6 7.10 -15.51 14.38
CA PRO A 6 7.56 -14.28 15.06
C PRO A 6 8.02 -13.18 14.09
N GLN A 7 8.67 -13.57 12.98
CA GLN A 7 9.12 -12.63 11.94
C GLN A 7 7.96 -11.89 11.29
N VAL A 8 6.85 -12.59 10.98
CA VAL A 8 5.65 -11.97 10.40
C VAL A 8 5.04 -10.96 11.38
N ARG A 9 4.90 -11.35 12.66
CA ARG A 9 4.36 -10.46 13.71
C ARG A 9 5.25 -9.24 13.91
N LEU A 10 6.56 -9.41 13.92
CA LEU A 10 7.52 -8.33 14.06
C LEU A 10 7.43 -7.35 12.88
N LEU A 11 7.46 -7.85 11.63
CA LEU A 11 7.38 -7.02 10.44
C LEU A 11 6.05 -6.26 10.36
N ALA A 12 4.94 -6.89 10.74
CA ALA A 12 3.63 -6.26 10.80
C ALA A 12 3.57 -5.15 11.87
N LEU A 13 4.14 -5.38 13.07
CA LEU A 13 4.20 -4.38 14.13
C LEU A 13 5.10 -3.19 13.75
N VAL A 14 6.24 -3.45 13.13
CA VAL A 14 7.11 -2.39 12.60
C VAL A 14 6.40 -1.57 11.52
N SER A 15 5.61 -2.23 10.67
CA SER A 15 4.80 -1.56 9.66
C SER A 15 3.74 -0.64 10.30
N LEU A 16 3.03 -1.13 11.32
CA LEU A 16 2.09 -0.33 12.10
C LEU A 16 2.74 0.92 12.68
N LEU A 17 3.89 0.78 13.36
CA LEU A 17 4.62 1.90 13.95
C LEU A 17 5.06 2.92 12.89
N ASN A 18 5.58 2.43 11.77
CA ASN A 18 5.99 3.27 10.66
C ASN A 18 4.81 4.01 10.02
N ASP A 19 3.69 3.32 9.82
CA ASP A 19 2.51 3.91 9.17
C ASP A 19 1.80 4.87 10.12
N SER A 20 1.73 4.57 11.42
CA SER A 20 1.30 5.57 12.43
C SER A 20 2.16 6.83 12.36
N ALA A 21 3.48 6.69 12.30
CA ALA A 21 4.39 7.81 12.20
C ALA A 21 4.21 8.62 10.89
N SER A 22 3.98 7.95 9.75
CA SER A 22 3.73 8.60 8.47
C SER A 22 2.42 9.36 8.49
N GLU A 23 1.36 8.73 8.98
CA GLU A 23 0.00 9.26 8.96
C GLU A 23 -0.22 10.37 10.02
N MET A 24 0.67 10.53 11.00
CA MET A 24 0.74 11.72 11.84
C MET A 24 1.15 12.97 11.05
N ILE A 25 1.92 12.82 9.97
CA ILE A 25 2.51 13.92 9.19
C ILE A 25 1.73 14.14 7.89
N TYR A 26 1.38 13.06 7.21
CA TYR A 26 0.89 13.09 5.83
C TYR A 26 -0.33 14.01 5.60
N PRO A 27 -1.38 13.95 6.42
CA PRO A 27 -2.54 14.83 6.24
C PRO A 27 -2.24 16.31 6.48
N LEU A 28 -1.18 16.61 7.24
CA LEU A 28 -0.78 17.96 7.61
C LEU A 28 0.27 18.56 6.66
N LEU A 29 0.92 17.72 5.87
CA LEU A 29 2.04 18.12 5.03
C LEU A 29 1.67 19.18 3.98
N PRO A 30 0.53 19.10 3.27
CA PRO A 30 0.10 20.16 2.35
C PRO A 30 -0.09 21.52 3.05
N VAL A 31 -0.71 21.50 4.24
CA VAL A 31 -0.91 22.71 5.05
C VAL A 31 0.43 23.27 5.52
N PHE A 32 1.35 22.43 5.98
CA PHE A 32 2.69 22.84 6.38
C PHE A 32 3.45 23.46 5.20
N LEU A 33 3.40 22.86 4.03
CA LEU A 33 4.06 23.37 2.82
C LEU A 33 3.50 24.72 2.40
N THR A 34 2.18 24.88 2.37
CA THR A 34 1.56 26.12 1.88
C THR A 34 1.54 27.22 2.93
N SER A 35 1.07 26.94 4.16
CA SER A 35 0.83 27.96 5.18
C SER A 35 2.07 28.31 6.00
N VAL A 36 3.04 27.37 6.15
CA VAL A 36 4.26 27.60 6.95
C VAL A 36 5.47 27.88 6.07
N LEU A 37 5.62 27.18 4.93
CA LEU A 37 6.78 27.31 4.05
C LEU A 37 6.52 28.12 2.79
N GLY A 38 5.30 28.65 2.59
CA GLY A 38 4.94 29.49 1.45
C GLY A 38 5.00 28.79 0.08
N ALA A 39 4.88 27.45 0.05
CA ALA A 39 4.88 26.70 -1.20
C ALA A 39 3.55 26.86 -1.96
N THR A 40 3.61 26.81 -3.28
CA THR A 40 2.41 26.83 -4.12
C THR A 40 1.75 25.44 -4.16
N PRO A 41 0.45 25.32 -4.46
CA PRO A 41 -0.22 24.02 -4.66
C PRO A 41 0.45 23.18 -5.75
N VAL A 42 0.98 23.80 -6.81
CA VAL A 42 1.75 23.11 -7.85
C VAL A 42 3.01 22.45 -7.27
N THR A 43 3.71 23.18 -6.39
CA THR A 43 4.89 22.63 -5.68
C THR A 43 4.53 21.40 -4.85
N VAL A 44 3.39 21.41 -4.17
CA VAL A 44 2.90 20.23 -3.42
C VAL A 44 2.67 19.05 -4.36
N GLY A 45 2.00 19.26 -5.48
CA GLY A 45 1.79 18.23 -6.50
C GLY A 45 3.09 17.65 -7.06
N VAL A 46 4.09 18.51 -7.35
CA VAL A 46 5.41 18.07 -7.81
C VAL A 46 6.13 17.23 -6.75
N ILE A 47 6.07 17.63 -5.48
CA ILE A 47 6.70 16.89 -4.37
C ILE A 47 6.10 15.47 -4.27
N GLU A 48 4.79 15.34 -4.25
CA GLU A 48 4.12 14.04 -4.11
C GLU A 48 4.32 13.17 -5.37
N GLY A 49 4.12 13.74 -6.56
CA GLY A 49 4.28 13.00 -7.82
C GLY A 49 5.70 12.48 -8.05
N ALA A 50 6.72 13.31 -7.80
CA ALA A 50 8.12 12.89 -7.90
C ALA A 50 8.45 11.79 -6.89
N ALA A 51 7.94 11.91 -5.68
CA ALA A 51 8.18 10.97 -4.60
C ALA A 51 7.57 9.58 -4.91
N ASP A 52 6.32 9.52 -5.33
CA ASP A 52 5.62 8.26 -5.63
C ASP A 52 6.15 7.59 -6.91
N GLY A 53 6.51 8.36 -7.92
CA GLY A 53 7.18 7.86 -9.13
C GLY A 53 8.51 7.17 -8.78
N LEU A 54 9.35 7.82 -7.98
CA LEU A 54 10.61 7.26 -7.51
C LEU A 54 10.40 5.95 -6.73
N ALA A 55 9.42 5.91 -5.82
CA ALA A 55 9.14 4.71 -5.04
C ALA A 55 8.77 3.51 -5.92
N SER A 56 7.96 3.73 -6.95
CA SER A 56 7.51 2.66 -7.87
C SER A 56 8.68 2.06 -8.66
N ILE A 57 9.58 2.89 -9.16
CA ILE A 57 10.79 2.47 -9.86
C ILE A 57 11.72 1.69 -8.92
N LEU A 58 11.96 2.22 -7.72
CA LEU A 58 12.88 1.60 -6.76
C LEU A 58 12.39 0.26 -6.23
N LYS A 59 11.08 0.03 -6.11
CA LYS A 59 10.51 -1.26 -5.71
C LYS A 59 10.91 -2.39 -6.68
N TYR A 60 10.95 -2.09 -7.99
CA TYR A 60 11.38 -3.07 -8.99
C TYR A 60 12.85 -3.46 -8.81
N PHE A 61 13.73 -2.48 -8.71
CA PHE A 61 15.17 -2.74 -8.54
C PHE A 61 15.47 -3.42 -7.19
N ALA A 62 14.87 -2.95 -6.11
CA ALA A 62 15.07 -3.52 -4.77
C ALA A 62 14.62 -4.99 -4.70
N GLY A 63 13.54 -5.36 -5.38
CA GLY A 63 13.10 -6.74 -5.48
C GLY A 63 14.16 -7.64 -6.13
N SER A 64 14.68 -7.22 -7.29
CA SER A 64 15.72 -7.96 -8.02
C SER A 64 17.05 -8.05 -7.26
N ILE A 65 17.43 -6.96 -6.57
CA ILE A 65 18.65 -6.93 -5.74
C ILE A 65 18.48 -7.85 -4.54
N SER A 66 17.30 -7.87 -3.90
CA SER A 66 17.04 -8.66 -2.70
C SER A 66 17.18 -10.17 -2.94
N ASP A 67 16.88 -10.66 -4.14
CA ASP A 67 17.03 -12.08 -4.49
C ASP A 67 18.50 -12.49 -4.68
N ARG A 68 19.40 -11.52 -4.91
CA ARG A 68 20.84 -11.75 -5.04
C ARG A 68 21.58 -11.65 -3.70
N LEU A 69 20.96 -11.09 -2.70
CA LEU A 69 21.57 -10.93 -1.37
C LEU A 69 21.35 -12.18 -0.53
N PRO A 70 22.34 -12.60 0.28
CA PRO A 70 22.19 -13.72 1.20
C PRO A 70 21.16 -13.46 2.31
N ARG A 71 20.90 -12.18 2.59
CA ARG A 71 19.89 -11.72 3.56
C ARG A 71 19.18 -10.47 3.07
N ARG A 72 17.88 -10.42 3.24
CA ARG A 72 17.02 -9.27 2.88
C ARG A 72 16.89 -8.23 4.01
N LYS A 73 17.20 -8.64 5.26
CA LYS A 73 17.14 -7.77 6.45
C LYS A 73 17.81 -6.42 6.27
N PRO A 74 19.03 -6.29 5.69
CA PRO A 74 19.67 -4.99 5.50
C PRO A 74 18.83 -4.01 4.69
N LEU A 75 18.21 -4.46 3.58
CA LEU A 75 17.35 -3.61 2.75
C LEU A 75 16.11 -3.13 3.53
N VAL A 76 15.52 -4.02 4.33
CA VAL A 76 14.35 -3.69 5.15
C VAL A 76 14.73 -2.66 6.22
N VAL A 77 15.84 -2.87 6.93
CA VAL A 77 16.34 -1.94 7.98
C VAL A 77 16.68 -0.58 7.39
N ILE A 78 17.44 -0.53 6.28
CA ILE A 78 17.80 0.72 5.60
C ILE A 78 16.52 1.45 5.16
N GLY A 79 15.55 0.73 4.57
CA GLY A 79 14.32 1.34 4.09
C GLY A 79 13.47 1.97 5.20
N TYR A 80 13.33 1.32 6.35
CA TYR A 80 12.63 1.91 7.52
C TYR A 80 13.47 3.01 8.18
N GLY A 81 14.80 2.88 8.21
CA GLY A 81 15.71 3.91 8.70
C GLY A 81 15.62 5.22 7.90
N LEU A 82 15.63 5.13 6.57
CA LEU A 82 15.43 6.28 5.70
C LEU A 82 14.07 6.96 5.93
N ALA A 83 13.01 6.17 6.11
CA ALA A 83 11.70 6.71 6.43
C ALA A 83 11.65 7.42 7.79
N ALA A 84 12.33 6.90 8.81
CA ALA A 84 12.43 7.57 10.13
C ALA A 84 13.25 8.87 10.04
N ALA A 85 14.39 8.85 9.35
CA ALA A 85 15.25 10.02 9.16
C ALA A 85 14.56 11.13 8.35
N SER A 86 13.77 10.77 7.34
CA SER A 86 13.03 11.74 6.52
C SER A 86 12.05 12.59 7.35
N ARG A 87 11.40 12.00 8.35
CA ARG A 87 10.47 12.71 9.24
C ARG A 87 11.18 13.76 10.09
N ALA A 88 12.37 13.45 10.59
CA ALA A 88 13.20 14.43 11.28
C ALA A 88 13.58 15.61 10.36
N LEU A 89 13.92 15.33 9.10
CA LEU A 89 14.21 16.37 8.11
C LEU A 89 12.99 17.25 7.82
N ILE A 90 11.78 16.68 7.73
CA ILE A 90 10.54 17.46 7.57
C ILE A 90 10.33 18.38 8.75
N ALA A 91 10.54 17.92 9.99
CA ALA A 91 10.34 18.70 11.20
C ALA A 91 11.24 19.94 11.27
N VAL A 92 12.48 19.86 10.78
CA VAL A 92 13.44 20.95 10.77
C VAL A 92 13.47 21.75 9.46
N ALA A 93 12.67 21.39 8.47
CA ALA A 93 12.66 22.02 7.17
C ALA A 93 12.30 23.51 7.26
N GLY A 94 13.18 24.38 6.77
CA GLY A 94 12.96 25.85 6.69
C GLY A 94 12.38 26.30 5.36
N ARG A 95 12.46 25.47 4.31
CA ARG A 95 12.01 25.75 2.94
C ARG A 95 11.46 24.50 2.28
N TRP A 96 10.55 24.65 1.32
CA TRP A 96 9.92 23.51 0.62
C TRP A 96 10.93 22.56 -0.08
N PRO A 97 12.10 22.96 -0.63
CA PRO A 97 13.05 22.00 -1.22
C PRO A 97 13.60 20.98 -0.22
N ALA A 98 13.74 21.39 1.06
CA ALA A 98 14.12 20.45 2.12
C ALA A 98 13.03 19.39 2.36
N VAL A 99 11.75 19.76 2.26
CA VAL A 99 10.63 18.82 2.32
C VAL A 99 10.62 17.90 1.11
N LEU A 100 10.87 18.41 -0.11
CA LEU A 100 11.04 17.56 -1.30
C LEU A 100 12.13 16.52 -1.08
N THR A 101 13.31 16.93 -0.62
CA THR A 101 14.42 16.02 -0.33
C THR A 101 14.01 14.96 0.70
N ALA A 102 13.36 15.37 1.78
CA ALA A 102 12.85 14.46 2.81
C ALA A 102 11.83 13.45 2.24
N ARG A 103 10.89 13.90 1.39
CA ARG A 103 9.92 13.03 0.73
C ARG A 103 10.57 12.04 -0.24
N LEU A 104 11.57 12.48 -1.00
CA LEU A 104 12.34 11.56 -1.87
C LEU A 104 13.09 10.50 -1.05
N ILE A 105 13.66 10.87 0.11
CA ILE A 105 14.31 9.93 1.04
C ILE A 105 13.29 8.94 1.61
N ASP A 106 12.12 9.39 2.06
CA ASP A 106 11.04 8.53 2.57
C ASP A 106 10.59 7.51 1.52
N ARG A 107 10.34 7.99 0.30
CA ARG A 107 9.89 7.16 -0.81
C ARG A 107 10.97 6.21 -1.32
N THR A 108 12.23 6.63 -1.28
CA THR A 108 13.38 5.73 -1.49
C THR A 108 13.37 4.61 -0.46
N GLY A 109 13.19 4.94 0.82
CA GLY A 109 13.05 3.95 1.88
C GLY A 109 11.90 2.99 1.64
N LYS A 110 10.72 3.48 1.23
CA LYS A 110 9.55 2.67 0.88
C LYS A 110 9.84 1.77 -0.33
N GLY A 111 10.50 2.30 -1.35
CA GLY A 111 10.92 1.55 -2.53
C GLY A 111 11.83 0.38 -2.18
N ILE A 112 12.87 0.64 -1.39
CA ILE A 112 13.90 -0.35 -1.04
C ILE A 112 13.32 -1.47 -0.14
N ARG A 113 12.42 -1.17 0.83
CA ARG A 113 11.96 -2.16 1.81
C ARG A 113 10.79 -3.02 1.37
N SER A 114 9.91 -2.53 0.47
CA SER A 114 8.59 -3.16 0.24
C SER A 114 8.70 -4.58 -0.31
N ALA A 115 9.39 -4.78 -1.44
CA ALA A 115 9.53 -6.09 -2.06
C ALA A 115 10.37 -7.07 -1.20
N PRO A 116 11.51 -6.67 -0.60
CA PRO A 116 12.26 -7.54 0.31
C PRO A 116 11.46 -7.95 1.55
N ARG A 117 10.69 -7.04 2.15
CA ARG A 117 9.82 -7.34 3.30
C ARG A 117 8.79 -8.41 2.95
N ASP A 118 8.08 -8.21 1.84
CA ASP A 118 7.03 -9.14 1.44
C ASP A 118 7.61 -10.51 1.01
N ALA A 119 8.82 -10.51 0.46
CA ALA A 119 9.54 -11.75 0.20
C ALA A 119 9.91 -12.50 1.50
N ILE A 120 10.38 -11.80 2.55
CA ILE A 120 10.63 -12.42 3.87
C ILE A 120 9.35 -13.05 4.42
N ILE A 121 8.22 -12.32 4.39
CA ILE A 121 6.94 -12.84 4.87
C ILE A 121 6.55 -14.12 4.12
N ALA A 122 6.69 -14.12 2.80
CA ALA A 122 6.38 -15.28 1.96
C ALA A 122 7.30 -16.47 2.22
N ASP A 123 8.60 -16.23 2.49
CA ASP A 123 9.60 -17.29 2.71
C ASP A 123 9.42 -18.00 4.05
N VAL A 124 9.12 -17.24 5.12
CA VAL A 124 8.93 -17.81 6.46
C VAL A 124 7.55 -18.42 6.67
N THR A 125 6.62 -18.25 5.72
CA THR A 125 5.22 -18.67 5.85
C THR A 125 4.93 -19.83 4.89
N PRO A 126 4.42 -20.99 5.38
CA PRO A 126 3.91 -22.05 4.51
C PRO A 126 2.86 -21.52 3.53
N GLY A 127 2.75 -22.13 2.33
CA GLY A 127 1.83 -21.71 1.28
C GLY A 127 0.38 -21.60 1.74
N GLU A 128 -0.04 -22.50 2.61
CA GLU A 128 -1.37 -22.61 3.21
C GLU A 128 -1.72 -21.52 4.22
N ASP A 129 -0.73 -20.78 4.75
CA ASP A 129 -0.91 -19.70 5.74
C ASP A 129 -0.55 -18.31 5.18
N ARG A 130 -0.12 -18.18 3.91
CA ARG A 130 0.37 -16.91 3.32
C ARG A 130 -0.69 -15.83 3.26
N GLY A 131 -1.91 -16.19 2.90
CA GLY A 131 -3.01 -15.23 2.87
C GLY A 131 -3.27 -14.62 4.23
N ARG A 132 -3.25 -15.45 5.29
CA ARG A 132 -3.37 -14.99 6.67
C ARG A 132 -2.21 -14.11 7.10
N ALA A 133 -0.97 -14.47 6.73
CA ALA A 133 0.21 -13.68 7.08
C ALA A 133 0.18 -12.29 6.42
N PHE A 134 -0.12 -12.22 5.11
CA PHE A 134 -0.27 -10.94 4.41
C PHE A 134 -1.49 -10.15 4.88
N GLY A 135 -2.62 -10.83 5.14
CA GLY A 135 -3.81 -10.20 5.70
C GLY A 135 -3.56 -9.58 7.08
N PHE A 136 -2.79 -10.25 7.95
CA PHE A 136 -2.39 -9.72 9.24
C PHE A 136 -1.46 -8.51 9.09
N GLN A 137 -0.48 -8.58 8.19
CA GLN A 137 0.40 -7.45 7.90
C GLN A 137 -0.39 -6.24 7.40
N ARG A 138 -1.39 -6.45 6.51
CA ARG A 138 -2.26 -5.36 6.03
C ARG A 138 -3.18 -4.80 7.12
N ALA A 139 -3.70 -5.66 7.99
CA ALA A 139 -4.49 -5.20 9.13
C ALA A 139 -3.69 -4.22 10.01
N LEU A 140 -2.41 -4.52 10.27
CA LEU A 140 -1.53 -3.65 11.07
C LEU A 140 -1.16 -2.35 10.32
N ASP A 141 -0.95 -2.39 8.98
CA ASP A 141 -0.76 -1.19 8.16
C ASP A 141 -1.98 -0.25 8.31
N HIS A 142 -3.20 -0.79 8.14
CA HIS A 142 -4.43 -0.01 8.28
C HIS A 142 -4.67 0.47 9.72
N THR A 143 -4.28 -0.32 10.72
CA THR A 143 -4.31 0.14 12.12
C THR A 143 -3.41 1.36 12.30
N GLY A 144 -2.22 1.36 11.71
CA GLY A 144 -1.32 2.52 11.70
C GLY A 144 -1.96 3.75 11.05
N ALA A 145 -2.69 3.54 9.94
CA ALA A 145 -3.41 4.60 9.24
C ALA A 145 -4.63 5.16 10.01
N VAL A 146 -5.09 4.47 11.04
CA VAL A 146 -6.09 5.01 12.01
C VAL A 146 -5.40 5.71 13.17
N VAL A 147 -4.40 5.05 13.77
CA VAL A 147 -3.71 5.52 14.98
C VAL A 147 -2.94 6.82 14.71
N GLY A 148 -2.27 6.94 13.56
CA GLY A 148 -1.47 8.12 13.24
C GLY A 148 -2.27 9.43 13.27
N PRO A 149 -3.34 9.58 12.48
CA PRO A 149 -4.18 10.78 12.50
C PRO A 149 -4.82 11.06 13.85
N LEU A 150 -5.25 10.02 14.59
CA LEU A 150 -5.80 10.19 15.94
C LEU A 150 -4.76 10.75 16.92
N LEU A 151 -3.52 10.27 16.86
CA LEU A 151 -2.42 10.85 17.63
C LEU A 151 -2.14 12.28 17.21
N ALA A 152 -2.16 12.59 15.90
CA ALA A 152 -1.99 13.95 15.42
C ALA A 152 -3.06 14.90 15.98
N LEU A 153 -4.34 14.48 15.94
CA LEU A 153 -5.44 15.24 16.53
C LEU A 153 -5.26 15.44 18.05
N LEU A 154 -4.87 14.41 18.78
CA LEU A 154 -4.60 14.49 20.22
C LEU A 154 -3.51 15.53 20.51
N PHE A 155 -2.37 15.44 19.84
CA PHE A 155 -1.23 16.32 20.09
C PHE A 155 -1.53 17.78 19.69
N LEU A 156 -2.22 17.99 18.56
CA LEU A 156 -2.51 19.36 18.07
C LEU A 156 -3.65 20.02 18.84
N ASN A 157 -4.76 19.31 19.06
CA ASN A 157 -6.00 19.92 19.55
C ASN A 157 -6.19 19.81 21.05
N VAL A 158 -5.60 18.79 21.72
CA VAL A 158 -5.71 18.58 23.17
C VAL A 158 -4.46 19.05 23.89
N ILE A 159 -3.28 18.65 23.38
CA ILE A 159 -1.99 19.01 24.02
C ILE A 159 -1.45 20.35 23.50
N HIS A 160 -1.97 20.82 22.34
CA HIS A 160 -1.60 22.09 21.70
C HIS A 160 -0.11 22.23 21.34
N VAL A 161 0.54 21.10 20.88
CA VAL A 161 1.93 21.18 20.43
C VAL A 161 2.02 21.82 19.04
N PRO A 162 3.07 22.60 18.74
CA PRO A 162 3.31 23.10 17.39
C PRO A 162 3.49 21.97 16.37
N MET A 163 3.11 22.22 15.12
CA MET A 163 3.18 21.23 14.02
C MET A 163 4.58 20.63 13.85
N ARG A 164 5.66 21.41 13.97
CA ARG A 164 7.05 20.93 13.92
C ARG A 164 7.39 19.97 15.06
N THR A 165 6.87 20.25 16.25
CA THR A 165 7.02 19.36 17.42
C THR A 165 6.30 18.04 17.20
N LEU A 166 5.09 18.07 16.63
CA LEU A 166 4.36 16.86 16.23
C LEU A 166 5.17 16.03 15.25
N PHE A 167 5.78 16.65 14.23
CA PHE A 167 6.61 15.95 13.24
C PHE A 167 7.86 15.33 13.88
N MET A 168 8.43 15.96 14.90
CA MET A 168 9.54 15.39 15.67
C MET A 168 9.07 14.21 16.53
N ILE A 169 7.88 14.30 17.15
CA ILE A 169 7.27 13.19 17.89
C ILE A 169 7.02 11.99 16.98
N ALA A 170 6.60 12.22 15.73
CA ALA A 170 6.38 11.16 14.75
C ALA A 170 7.66 10.39 14.36
N VAL A 171 8.84 10.91 14.64
CA VAL A 171 10.12 10.17 14.47
C VAL A 171 10.18 8.97 15.42
N VAL A 172 9.65 9.10 16.65
CA VAL A 172 9.79 8.12 17.72
C VAL A 172 9.24 6.74 17.35
N PRO A 173 7.98 6.58 16.90
CA PRO A 173 7.48 5.26 16.51
C PRO A 173 8.30 4.65 15.36
N GLY A 174 8.72 5.46 14.40
CA GLY A 174 9.58 5.00 13.29
C GLY A 174 10.94 4.49 13.79
N ALA A 175 11.59 5.24 14.69
CA ALA A 175 12.87 4.84 15.28
C ALA A 175 12.74 3.56 16.11
N ILE A 176 11.67 3.42 16.91
CA ILE A 176 11.38 2.18 17.65
C ILE A 176 11.27 1.01 16.68
N GLY A 177 10.55 1.16 15.56
CA GLY A 177 10.43 0.14 14.53
C GLY A 177 11.80 -0.30 13.98
N VAL A 178 12.71 0.65 13.70
CA VAL A 178 14.08 0.35 13.24
C VAL A 178 14.87 -0.42 14.28
N VAL A 179 14.82 0.00 15.54
CA VAL A 179 15.50 -0.70 16.66
C VAL A 179 14.95 -2.12 16.79
N MET A 180 13.63 -2.31 16.71
CA MET A 180 13.01 -3.63 16.75
C MET A 180 13.51 -4.53 15.62
N LEU A 181 13.66 -4.01 14.40
CA LEU A 181 14.21 -4.77 13.28
C LEU A 181 15.66 -5.18 13.52
N LEU A 182 16.48 -4.27 14.01
CA LEU A 182 17.88 -4.54 14.28
C LEU A 182 18.05 -5.66 15.31
N LEU A 183 17.31 -5.59 16.43
CA LEU A 183 17.44 -6.48 17.56
C LEU A 183 16.72 -7.83 17.37
N PHE A 184 15.50 -7.82 16.80
CA PHE A 184 14.61 -8.98 16.85
C PHE A 184 14.38 -9.65 15.49
N LEU A 185 14.64 -8.99 14.35
CA LEU A 185 14.49 -9.65 13.06
C LEU A 185 15.64 -10.64 12.85
N ARG A 186 15.32 -11.91 13.07
CA ARG A 186 16.21 -13.03 12.77
C ARG A 186 15.86 -13.54 11.37
N GLU A 187 16.82 -13.47 10.49
CA GLU A 187 16.72 -14.00 9.13
C GLU A 187 17.81 -15.05 8.96
N GLU A 188 17.40 -16.28 8.71
CA GLU A 188 18.37 -17.31 8.28
C GLU A 188 18.86 -16.91 6.89
N PRO A 189 20.14 -17.09 6.59
CA PRO A 189 20.61 -16.91 5.22
C PRO A 189 19.71 -17.75 4.32
N HIS A 190 19.14 -17.11 3.28
CA HIS A 190 18.48 -17.92 2.27
C HIS A 190 19.50 -18.98 1.85
N ALA A 191 19.07 -20.25 1.85
CA ALA A 191 19.85 -21.24 1.14
C ALA A 191 19.93 -20.72 -0.31
N HIS A 192 20.91 -19.86 -0.52
CA HIS A 192 21.44 -19.65 -1.83
C HIS A 192 21.80 -21.07 -2.25
N GLN A 193 20.96 -21.71 -3.02
CA GLN A 193 21.58 -22.45 -4.11
C GLN A 193 22.47 -21.38 -4.72
N ALA A 194 23.77 -21.49 -4.36
CA ALA A 194 24.78 -20.62 -4.86
C ALA A 194 24.48 -20.51 -6.32
N SER A 195 23.76 -19.46 -6.71
CA SER A 195 23.54 -19.19 -8.10
C SER A 195 24.93 -18.86 -8.55
N ASN A 196 25.60 -19.91 -9.02
CA ASN A 196 26.73 -19.75 -9.90
C ASN A 196 26.40 -18.48 -10.66
N PRO A 197 27.26 -17.46 -10.75
CA PRO A 197 26.96 -16.24 -11.51
C PRO A 197 26.47 -16.54 -12.94
N ALA A 198 26.68 -17.78 -13.39
CA ALA A 198 26.21 -18.36 -14.64
C ALA A 198 24.80 -18.98 -14.55
N THR A 199 24.13 -19.09 -13.37
CA THR A 199 22.77 -19.62 -13.36
C THR A 199 21.82 -18.50 -13.78
N PRO A 200 21.12 -18.64 -14.93
CA PRO A 200 20.17 -17.63 -15.37
C PRO A 200 19.16 -17.37 -14.24
N SER A 201 18.88 -16.11 -13.92
CA SER A 201 17.79 -15.72 -13.02
C SER A 201 16.58 -16.60 -13.30
N ALA A 202 16.05 -17.27 -12.27
CA ALA A 202 14.95 -18.23 -12.44
C ALA A 202 13.87 -17.60 -13.33
N LYS A 203 13.56 -18.27 -14.44
CA LYS A 203 12.55 -17.77 -15.38
C LYS A 203 11.21 -17.71 -14.66
N LEU A 204 10.56 -16.57 -14.74
CA LEU A 204 9.22 -16.43 -14.20
C LEU A 204 8.23 -17.16 -15.11
N PRO A 205 7.31 -17.94 -14.55
CA PRO A 205 6.36 -18.73 -15.35
C PRO A 205 5.34 -17.84 -16.04
N THR A 206 4.77 -18.31 -17.15
CA THR A 206 3.74 -17.57 -17.91
C THR A 206 2.54 -17.21 -17.03
N ASN A 207 2.14 -18.10 -16.12
CA ASN A 207 1.02 -17.87 -15.18
C ASN A 207 1.25 -16.64 -14.30
N PHE A 208 2.50 -16.32 -13.95
CA PHE A 208 2.83 -15.10 -13.23
C PHE A 208 2.53 -13.85 -14.08
N PHE A 209 2.92 -13.84 -15.36
CA PHE A 209 2.65 -12.69 -16.22
C PHE A 209 1.16 -12.53 -16.52
N LEU A 210 0.42 -13.62 -16.67
CA LEU A 210 -1.05 -13.56 -16.77
C LEU A 210 -1.67 -12.97 -15.50
N ALA A 211 -1.19 -13.36 -14.33
CA ALA A 211 -1.63 -12.79 -13.05
C ALA A 211 -1.30 -11.29 -12.95
N ILE A 212 -0.08 -10.88 -13.36
CA ILE A 212 0.30 -9.46 -13.41
C ILE A 212 -0.59 -8.67 -14.37
N THR A 213 -1.00 -9.25 -15.50
CA THR A 213 -1.95 -8.60 -16.42
C THR A 213 -3.31 -8.39 -15.77
N ALA A 214 -3.85 -9.37 -15.04
CA ALA A 214 -5.10 -9.22 -14.30
C ALA A 214 -5.00 -8.11 -13.23
N VAL A 215 -3.89 -8.11 -12.46
CA VAL A 215 -3.60 -7.06 -11.46
C VAL A 215 -3.47 -5.69 -12.11
N ALA A 216 -2.79 -5.60 -13.26
CA ALA A 216 -2.62 -4.34 -14.00
C ALA A 216 -3.95 -3.76 -14.47
N LEU A 217 -4.86 -4.60 -14.99
CA LEU A 217 -6.21 -4.18 -15.38
C LEU A 217 -7.02 -3.63 -14.18
N PHE A 218 -6.98 -4.32 -13.04
CA PHE A 218 -7.61 -3.80 -11.82
C PHE A 218 -6.93 -2.53 -11.32
N SER A 219 -5.61 -2.43 -11.40
CA SER A 219 -4.85 -1.23 -10.99
C SER A 219 -5.17 -0.01 -11.85
N LEU A 220 -5.47 -0.20 -13.14
CA LEU A 220 -5.99 0.87 -14.01
C LEU A 220 -7.37 1.36 -13.55
N ALA A 221 -8.21 0.46 -13.02
CA ALA A 221 -9.52 0.81 -12.45
C ALA A 221 -9.39 1.57 -11.14
N ASN A 222 -8.36 1.26 -10.34
CA ASN A 222 -8.13 1.79 -8.99
C ASN A 222 -7.52 3.20 -9.07
N SER A 223 -8.35 4.18 -9.44
CA SER A 223 -7.96 5.59 -9.51
C SER A 223 -7.70 6.18 -8.11
N SER A 224 -7.20 7.40 -8.07
CA SER A 224 -6.97 8.11 -6.81
C SER A 224 -8.27 8.32 -6.02
N ASP A 225 -8.21 8.04 -4.73
CA ASP A 225 -9.31 8.32 -3.78
C ASP A 225 -9.68 9.82 -3.70
N ALA A 226 -8.86 10.71 -4.27
CA ALA A 226 -9.17 12.14 -4.40
C ALA A 226 -10.50 12.38 -5.15
N PHE A 227 -10.84 11.54 -6.13
CA PHE A 227 -12.11 11.66 -6.86
C PHE A 227 -13.32 11.27 -6.00
N LEU A 228 -13.14 10.34 -5.06
CA LEU A 228 -14.16 10.04 -4.04
C LEU A 228 -14.38 11.20 -3.08
N ILE A 229 -13.32 11.95 -2.75
CA ILE A 229 -13.42 13.19 -1.95
C ILE A 229 -14.19 14.26 -2.71
N LEU A 230 -13.98 14.42 -4.01
CA LEU A 230 -14.79 15.34 -4.84
C LEU A 230 -16.26 14.91 -4.84
N GLN A 231 -16.54 13.64 -4.99
CA GLN A 231 -17.91 13.11 -4.92
C GLN A 231 -18.52 13.28 -3.51
N ALA A 232 -17.72 13.16 -2.45
CA ALA A 232 -18.14 13.41 -1.07
C ALA A 232 -18.65 14.86 -0.90
N HIS A 233 -17.94 15.85 -1.42
CA HIS A 233 -18.38 17.23 -1.40
C HIS A 233 -19.70 17.44 -2.14
N ALA A 234 -19.87 16.81 -3.31
CA ALA A 234 -21.12 16.86 -4.07
C ALA A 234 -22.28 16.22 -3.29
N ALA A 235 -22.02 15.22 -2.42
CA ALA A 235 -22.99 14.58 -1.54
C ALA A 235 -23.21 15.35 -0.21
N GLY A 236 -22.58 16.51 0.00
CA GLY A 236 -22.74 17.35 1.19
C GLY A 236 -21.85 16.97 2.38
N VAL A 237 -20.80 16.16 2.18
CA VAL A 237 -19.82 15.87 3.23
C VAL A 237 -18.97 17.11 3.49
N SER A 238 -18.95 17.60 4.73
CA SER A 238 -18.10 18.72 5.09
C SER A 238 -16.62 18.33 5.11
N THR A 239 -15.73 19.25 4.78
CA THR A 239 -14.28 19.03 4.86
C THR A 239 -13.83 18.56 6.25
N ALA A 240 -14.50 19.00 7.31
CA ALA A 240 -14.19 18.62 8.68
C ALA A 240 -14.52 17.15 9.01
N THR A 241 -15.48 16.54 8.28
CA THR A 241 -15.90 15.13 8.51
C THR A 241 -15.12 14.13 7.66
N LEU A 242 -14.42 14.57 6.62
CA LEU A 242 -13.62 13.69 5.75
C LEU A 242 -12.59 12.83 6.49
N PRO A 243 -11.81 13.34 7.48
CA PRO A 243 -10.87 12.51 8.22
C PRO A 243 -11.55 11.37 9.00
N ALA A 244 -12.73 11.62 9.57
CA ALA A 244 -13.51 10.61 10.29
C ALA A 244 -14.01 9.51 9.35
N LEU A 245 -14.48 9.89 8.17
CA LEU A 245 -14.91 8.96 7.13
C LEU A 245 -13.74 8.09 6.64
N TRP A 246 -12.58 8.69 6.44
CA TRP A 246 -11.35 8.00 6.07
C TRP A 246 -10.90 7.00 7.14
N ALA A 247 -10.92 7.43 8.41
CA ALA A 247 -10.62 6.55 9.53
C ALA A 247 -11.59 5.36 9.60
N ALA A 248 -12.89 5.58 9.41
CA ALA A 248 -13.90 4.51 9.40
C ALA A 248 -13.61 3.45 8.32
N HIS A 249 -13.22 3.87 7.11
CA HIS A 249 -12.78 2.99 6.03
C HIS A 249 -11.57 2.12 6.45
N HIS A 250 -10.56 2.73 7.05
CA HIS A 250 -9.37 2.01 7.50
C HIS A 250 -9.63 1.10 8.71
N VAL A 251 -10.56 1.46 9.59
CA VAL A 251 -11.01 0.58 10.71
C VAL A 251 -11.55 -0.73 10.18
N ILE A 252 -12.41 -0.70 9.16
CA ILE A 252 -12.97 -1.91 8.55
C ILE A 252 -11.86 -2.77 7.96
N LYS A 253 -10.95 -2.17 7.18
CA LYS A 253 -9.82 -2.88 6.60
C LYS A 253 -8.94 -3.49 7.70
N SER A 254 -8.66 -2.76 8.77
CA SER A 254 -7.88 -3.26 9.91
C SER A 254 -8.52 -4.50 10.57
N LEU A 255 -9.81 -4.44 10.85
CA LEU A 255 -10.53 -5.50 11.56
C LEU A 255 -10.70 -6.79 10.75
N PHE A 256 -10.85 -6.66 9.43
CA PHE A 256 -11.25 -7.80 8.59
C PHE A 256 -10.14 -8.34 7.68
N SER A 257 -9.04 -7.60 7.41
CA SER A 257 -7.99 -8.06 6.50
C SER A 257 -7.34 -9.39 6.92
N THR A 258 -7.12 -9.61 8.23
CA THR A 258 -6.56 -10.89 8.72
C THR A 258 -7.52 -12.05 8.48
N ARG A 259 -8.84 -11.84 8.69
CA ARG A 259 -9.86 -12.86 8.48
C ARG A 259 -10.03 -13.19 7.00
N ALA A 260 -10.04 -12.16 6.15
CA ALA A 260 -10.09 -12.31 4.70
C ALA A 260 -8.83 -13.05 4.16
N GLY A 261 -7.66 -12.70 4.69
CA GLY A 261 -6.41 -13.41 4.40
C GLY A 261 -6.48 -14.90 4.80
N ALA A 262 -6.98 -15.20 5.99
CA ALA A 262 -7.17 -16.59 6.45
C ALA A 262 -8.22 -17.34 5.61
N LEU A 263 -9.24 -16.66 5.11
CA LEU A 263 -10.21 -17.24 4.17
C LEU A 263 -9.54 -17.58 2.85
N SER A 264 -8.61 -16.75 2.34
CA SER A 264 -7.85 -17.00 1.11
C SER A 264 -6.94 -18.22 1.20
N ASP A 265 -6.61 -18.71 2.40
CA ASP A 265 -5.84 -19.93 2.60
C ASP A 265 -6.72 -21.19 2.55
N ARG A 266 -8.05 -21.04 2.71
CA ARG A 266 -8.99 -22.17 2.74
C ARG A 266 -9.74 -22.37 1.43
N ILE A 267 -9.90 -21.31 0.66
CA ILE A 267 -10.57 -21.35 -0.66
C ILE A 267 -9.59 -20.92 -1.74
N ASP A 268 -9.97 -21.12 -3.00
CA ASP A 268 -9.16 -20.62 -4.12
C ASP A 268 -9.02 -19.09 -4.02
N ARG A 269 -7.76 -18.60 -3.89
CA ARG A 269 -7.44 -17.17 -3.74
C ARG A 269 -8.05 -16.32 -4.85
N ARG A 270 -8.21 -16.88 -6.06
CA ARG A 270 -8.82 -16.21 -7.21
C ARG A 270 -10.28 -15.85 -6.96
N LEU A 271 -11.02 -16.65 -6.20
CA LEU A 271 -12.42 -16.35 -5.86
C LEU A 271 -12.53 -15.08 -5.01
N LEU A 272 -11.57 -14.86 -4.09
CA LEU A 272 -11.52 -13.64 -3.29
C LEU A 272 -11.13 -12.43 -4.13
N LEU A 273 -10.21 -12.58 -5.08
CA LEU A 273 -9.86 -11.51 -6.02
C LEU A 273 -11.04 -11.14 -6.91
N ILE A 274 -11.69 -12.14 -7.50
CA ILE A 274 -12.88 -11.94 -8.34
C ILE A 274 -13.99 -11.27 -7.53
N GLY A 275 -14.29 -11.77 -6.32
CA GLY A 275 -15.31 -11.20 -5.44
C GLY A 275 -14.96 -9.77 -5.00
N GLY A 276 -13.71 -9.51 -4.62
CA GLY A 276 -13.23 -8.19 -4.24
C GLY A 276 -13.30 -7.20 -5.40
N TRP A 277 -12.77 -7.54 -6.57
CA TRP A 277 -12.76 -6.65 -7.73
C TRP A 277 -14.13 -6.45 -8.35
N THR A 278 -15.01 -7.47 -8.30
CA THR A 278 -16.42 -7.31 -8.69
C THR A 278 -17.17 -6.42 -7.71
N SER A 279 -16.96 -6.57 -6.39
CA SER A 279 -17.56 -5.66 -5.40
C SER A 279 -17.08 -4.22 -5.57
N TYR A 280 -15.79 -4.01 -5.92
CA TYR A 280 -15.28 -2.70 -6.31
C TYR A 280 -16.04 -2.13 -7.50
N ALA A 281 -16.21 -2.92 -8.55
CA ALA A 281 -16.91 -2.49 -9.76
C ALA A 281 -18.36 -2.09 -9.49
N VAL A 282 -19.08 -2.87 -8.67
CA VAL A 282 -20.47 -2.56 -8.27
C VAL A 282 -20.52 -1.25 -7.48
N ILE A 283 -19.65 -1.09 -6.47
CA ILE A 283 -19.60 0.12 -5.63
C ILE A 283 -19.26 1.34 -6.49
N TYR A 284 -18.27 1.24 -7.38
CA TYR A 284 -17.89 2.32 -8.28
C TYR A 284 -19.01 2.71 -9.25
N ALA A 285 -19.73 1.72 -9.78
CA ALA A 285 -20.87 1.97 -10.66
C ALA A 285 -22.02 2.69 -9.95
N VAL A 286 -22.14 2.55 -8.63
CA VAL A 286 -23.20 3.15 -7.82
C VAL A 286 -22.82 4.54 -7.27
N PHE A 287 -21.53 4.85 -7.10
CA PHE A 287 -21.09 6.15 -6.58
C PHE A 287 -21.69 7.38 -7.28
N PRO A 288 -21.87 7.42 -8.62
CA PRO A 288 -22.51 8.56 -9.28
C PRO A 288 -23.93 8.89 -8.80
N PHE A 289 -24.61 7.93 -8.20
CA PHE A 289 -25.98 8.09 -7.68
C PHE A 289 -26.02 8.48 -6.19
N ALA A 290 -24.85 8.65 -5.55
CA ALA A 290 -24.74 8.99 -4.13
C ALA A 290 -24.93 10.49 -3.92
N HIS A 291 -26.16 10.99 -4.06
CA HIS A 291 -26.50 12.42 -3.90
C HIS A 291 -26.84 12.81 -2.45
N SER A 292 -27.02 11.85 -1.55
CA SER A 292 -27.28 12.14 -0.12
C SER A 292 -26.09 11.75 0.73
N LEU A 293 -25.87 12.49 1.82
CA LEU A 293 -24.79 12.26 2.77
C LEU A 293 -24.80 10.80 3.30
N LEU A 294 -25.97 10.32 3.75
CA LEU A 294 -26.08 8.96 4.29
C LEU A 294 -25.71 7.90 3.24
N PHE A 295 -26.22 8.05 2.03
CA PHE A 295 -25.96 7.08 0.97
C PHE A 295 -24.46 7.08 0.56
N PHE A 296 -23.86 8.27 0.48
CA PHE A 296 -22.42 8.38 0.24
C PHE A 296 -21.59 7.69 1.35
N VAL A 297 -21.89 7.98 2.62
CA VAL A 297 -21.19 7.38 3.77
C VAL A 297 -21.31 5.86 3.75
N VAL A 298 -22.49 5.33 3.49
CA VAL A 298 -22.70 3.86 3.39
C VAL A 298 -21.84 3.26 2.27
N LEU A 299 -21.86 3.86 1.07
CA LEU A 299 -21.04 3.39 -0.05
C LEU A 299 -19.55 3.49 0.24
N PHE A 300 -19.10 4.58 0.88
CA PHE A 300 -17.69 4.76 1.23
C PHE A 300 -17.21 3.75 2.29
N VAL A 301 -18.07 3.40 3.22
CA VAL A 301 -17.81 2.34 4.21
C VAL A 301 -17.73 0.97 3.49
N LEU A 302 -18.67 0.67 2.59
CA LEU A 302 -18.66 -0.55 1.79
C LEU A 302 -17.45 -0.64 0.84
N TYR A 303 -16.91 0.51 0.40
CA TYR A 303 -15.69 0.58 -0.41
C TYR A 303 -14.45 0.00 0.26
N ALA A 304 -14.46 -0.24 1.58
CA ALA A 304 -13.41 -1.00 2.27
C ALA A 304 -13.41 -2.50 1.92
N ILE A 305 -14.56 -3.08 1.51
CA ILE A 305 -14.73 -4.52 1.28
C ILE A 305 -13.82 -5.05 0.17
N PRO A 306 -13.76 -4.46 -1.03
CA PRO A 306 -12.89 -4.90 -2.11
C PRO A 306 -11.44 -5.09 -1.66
N PHE A 307 -10.88 -4.09 -1.00
CA PHE A 307 -9.49 -4.11 -0.53
C PHE A 307 -9.27 -5.11 0.60
N THR A 308 -10.23 -5.20 1.52
CA THR A 308 -10.19 -6.19 2.61
C THR A 308 -10.09 -7.62 2.06
N LEU A 309 -10.85 -7.93 1.00
CA LEU A 309 -10.85 -9.25 0.38
C LEU A 309 -9.58 -9.50 -0.47
N SER A 310 -9.13 -8.50 -1.23
CA SER A 310 -8.12 -8.71 -2.26
C SER A 310 -6.69 -8.48 -1.79
N GLU A 311 -6.38 -7.48 -0.94
CA GLU A 311 -5.01 -7.05 -0.68
C GLU A 311 -4.09 -8.15 -0.12
N GLY A 312 -4.58 -8.96 0.82
CA GLY A 312 -3.82 -10.08 1.39
C GLY A 312 -3.74 -11.29 0.44
N ALA A 313 -4.89 -11.62 -0.17
CA ALA A 313 -5.03 -12.73 -1.10
C ALA A 313 -4.16 -12.53 -2.36
N GLU A 314 -4.10 -11.31 -2.90
CA GLU A 314 -3.34 -10.94 -4.08
C GLU A 314 -1.83 -11.18 -3.90
N ARG A 315 -1.26 -10.71 -2.78
CA ARG A 315 0.16 -10.95 -2.48
C ARG A 315 0.46 -12.43 -2.25
N ALA A 316 -0.40 -13.12 -1.54
CA ALA A 316 -0.28 -14.54 -1.36
C ALA A 316 -0.33 -15.28 -2.71
N TRP A 317 -1.27 -14.91 -3.58
CA TRP A 317 -1.41 -15.46 -4.93
C TRP A 317 -0.15 -15.24 -5.77
N ILE A 318 0.36 -14.00 -5.84
CA ILE A 318 1.60 -13.69 -6.56
C ILE A 318 2.78 -14.52 -6.02
N SER A 319 2.90 -14.67 -4.70
CA SER A 319 3.99 -15.45 -4.10
C SER A 319 3.90 -16.94 -4.38
N ASP A 320 2.68 -17.48 -4.61
CA ASP A 320 2.45 -18.88 -4.91
C ASP A 320 2.76 -19.26 -6.36
N LEU A 321 2.74 -18.29 -7.26
CA LEU A 321 3.00 -18.51 -8.70
C LEU A 321 4.48 -18.57 -9.04
N VAL A 322 5.38 -18.30 -8.08
CA VAL A 322 6.81 -18.13 -8.35
C VAL A 322 7.67 -18.93 -7.38
N PRO A 323 8.85 -19.44 -7.83
CA PRO A 323 9.79 -20.09 -6.92
C PRO A 323 10.33 -19.11 -5.87
N ALA A 324 10.74 -19.64 -4.70
CA ALA A 324 11.27 -18.85 -3.59
C ALA A 324 12.44 -17.93 -4.01
N ALA A 325 13.33 -18.43 -4.85
CA ALA A 325 14.50 -17.70 -5.36
C ALA A 325 14.16 -16.46 -6.22
N ALA A 326 12.91 -16.32 -6.68
CA ALA A 326 12.47 -15.21 -7.54
C ALA A 326 11.39 -14.32 -6.88
N ARG A 327 11.08 -14.53 -5.60
CA ARG A 327 9.99 -13.79 -4.92
C ARG A 327 10.24 -12.29 -4.84
N GLY A 328 11.46 -11.87 -4.53
CA GLY A 328 11.79 -10.45 -4.49
C GLY A 328 11.61 -9.77 -5.84
N LYS A 329 12.13 -10.38 -6.90
CA LYS A 329 11.94 -9.90 -8.28
C LYS A 329 10.45 -9.86 -8.67
N SER A 330 9.70 -10.88 -8.29
CA SER A 330 8.26 -10.97 -8.59
C SER A 330 7.47 -9.88 -7.89
N PHE A 331 7.72 -9.63 -6.62
CA PHE A 331 7.13 -8.49 -5.90
C PHE A 331 7.58 -7.14 -6.48
N GLY A 332 8.83 -7.03 -6.94
CA GLY A 332 9.31 -5.84 -7.64
C GLY A 332 8.52 -5.56 -8.91
N ILE A 333 8.32 -6.56 -9.76
CA ILE A 333 7.49 -6.45 -10.99
C ILE A 333 6.04 -6.13 -10.64
N TYR A 334 5.47 -6.83 -9.65
CA TYR A 334 4.12 -6.58 -9.17
C TYR A 334 3.92 -5.11 -8.74
N TYR A 335 4.81 -4.56 -7.92
CA TYR A 335 4.72 -3.18 -7.46
C TYR A 335 4.94 -2.16 -8.57
N LEU A 336 5.83 -2.45 -9.52
CA LEU A 336 6.04 -1.58 -10.67
C LEU A 336 4.79 -1.54 -11.55
N ALA A 337 4.24 -2.71 -11.91
CA ALA A 337 3.03 -2.80 -12.72
C ALA A 337 1.84 -2.11 -12.04
N ASN A 338 1.61 -2.40 -10.75
CA ASN A 338 0.57 -1.76 -9.95
C ASN A 338 0.76 -0.23 -9.94
N GLY A 339 1.95 0.28 -9.59
CA GLY A 339 2.17 1.73 -9.49
C GLY A 339 2.03 2.47 -10.80
N LEU A 340 2.52 1.92 -11.92
CA LEU A 340 2.38 2.52 -13.24
C LEU A 340 0.90 2.51 -13.70
N CYS A 341 0.19 1.40 -13.48
CA CYS A 341 -1.21 1.28 -13.88
C CYS A 341 -2.12 2.17 -13.05
N VAL A 342 -1.89 2.30 -11.73
CA VAL A 342 -2.62 3.26 -10.88
C VAL A 342 -2.39 4.70 -11.36
N LEU A 343 -1.14 5.07 -11.70
CA LEU A 343 -0.85 6.40 -12.24
C LEU A 343 -1.62 6.67 -13.55
N VAL A 344 -1.50 5.76 -14.50
CA VAL A 344 -2.20 5.89 -15.81
C VAL A 344 -3.71 5.90 -15.60
N GLY A 345 -4.23 5.01 -14.75
CA GLY A 345 -5.66 4.93 -14.43
C GLY A 345 -6.18 6.20 -13.78
N THR A 346 -5.41 6.81 -12.86
CA THR A 346 -5.77 8.08 -12.21
C THR A 346 -5.83 9.23 -13.22
N VAL A 347 -4.86 9.33 -14.14
CA VAL A 347 -4.87 10.36 -15.20
C VAL A 347 -6.06 10.15 -16.13
N LEU A 348 -6.28 8.91 -16.59
CA LEU A 348 -7.40 8.57 -17.46
C LEU A 348 -8.76 8.88 -16.79
N PHE A 349 -8.90 8.53 -15.51
CA PHE A 349 -10.10 8.85 -14.74
C PHE A 349 -10.34 10.36 -14.66
N GLY A 350 -9.28 11.13 -14.37
CA GLY A 350 -9.35 12.59 -14.28
C GLY A 350 -9.76 13.24 -15.61
N GLU A 351 -9.18 12.80 -16.72
CA GLU A 351 -9.52 13.27 -18.07
C GLU A 351 -11.02 13.00 -18.40
N ILE A 352 -11.49 11.77 -18.13
CA ILE A 352 -12.89 11.43 -18.38
C ILE A 352 -13.81 12.20 -17.42
N TYR A 353 -13.42 12.33 -16.14
CA TYR A 353 -14.20 13.05 -15.13
C TYR A 353 -14.39 14.52 -15.51
N GLN A 354 -13.35 15.17 -16.03
CA GLN A 354 -13.35 16.60 -16.39
C GLN A 354 -13.98 16.87 -17.76
N HIS A 355 -13.67 16.05 -18.77
CA HIS A 355 -14.02 16.35 -20.17
C HIS A 355 -15.26 15.61 -20.68
N VAL A 356 -15.70 14.53 -19.99
CA VAL A 356 -16.90 13.79 -20.35
C VAL A 356 -17.96 13.93 -19.28
N SER A 357 -17.79 13.23 -18.15
CA SER A 357 -18.62 13.40 -16.95
C SER A 357 -18.05 12.61 -15.76
N PRO A 358 -18.39 12.99 -14.52
CA PRO A 358 -18.08 12.18 -13.34
C PRO A 358 -18.63 10.76 -13.45
N GLN A 359 -19.87 10.60 -13.91
CA GLN A 359 -20.52 9.29 -14.08
C GLN A 359 -19.75 8.37 -15.04
N ALA A 360 -19.32 8.90 -16.19
CA ALA A 360 -18.55 8.15 -17.17
C ALA A 360 -17.21 7.66 -16.59
N ALA A 361 -16.52 8.49 -15.81
CA ALA A 361 -15.26 8.11 -15.17
C ALA A 361 -15.44 6.92 -14.20
N PHE A 362 -16.46 6.98 -13.33
CA PHE A 362 -16.77 5.87 -12.42
C PHE A 362 -17.17 4.60 -13.17
N TRP A 363 -17.96 4.69 -14.26
CA TRP A 363 -18.37 3.52 -15.04
C TRP A 363 -17.21 2.90 -15.83
N VAL A 364 -16.29 3.70 -16.36
CA VAL A 364 -15.06 3.20 -16.98
C VAL A 364 -14.20 2.49 -15.94
N GLY A 365 -14.02 3.05 -14.74
CA GLY A 365 -13.35 2.39 -13.64
C GLY A 365 -14.01 1.06 -13.27
N ALA A 366 -15.35 1.04 -13.14
CA ALA A 366 -16.10 -0.20 -12.87
C ALA A 366 -15.89 -1.25 -13.97
N GLY A 367 -15.92 -0.85 -15.25
CA GLY A 367 -15.66 -1.74 -16.38
C GLY A 367 -14.26 -2.33 -16.37
N LEU A 368 -13.22 -1.52 -16.10
CA LEU A 368 -11.85 -1.99 -15.99
C LEU A 368 -11.68 -2.97 -14.81
N ALA A 369 -12.34 -2.73 -13.68
CA ALA A 369 -12.32 -3.65 -12.54
C ALA A 369 -12.96 -5.01 -12.88
N LEU A 370 -14.06 -5.02 -13.61
CA LEU A 370 -14.68 -6.26 -14.12
C LEU A 370 -13.78 -6.99 -15.12
N LEU A 371 -13.09 -6.27 -15.99
CA LEU A 371 -12.11 -6.86 -16.90
C LEU A 371 -10.95 -7.49 -16.12
N GLY A 372 -10.45 -6.83 -15.08
CA GLY A 372 -9.47 -7.39 -14.17
C GLY A 372 -9.97 -8.67 -13.49
N ALA A 373 -11.19 -8.65 -12.95
CA ALA A 373 -11.81 -9.82 -12.32
C ALA A 373 -11.99 -10.98 -13.33
N ALA A 374 -12.42 -10.68 -14.57
CA ALA A 374 -12.54 -11.67 -15.64
C ALA A 374 -11.18 -12.26 -16.04
N ALA A 375 -10.13 -11.43 -16.10
CA ALA A 375 -8.78 -11.89 -16.43
C ALA A 375 -8.22 -12.90 -15.43
N VAL A 376 -8.65 -12.87 -14.16
CA VAL A 376 -8.26 -13.86 -13.15
C VAL A 376 -8.69 -15.28 -13.54
N PHE A 377 -9.82 -15.47 -14.24
CA PHE A 377 -10.27 -16.78 -14.69
C PHE A 377 -9.32 -17.41 -15.72
N ILE A 378 -8.62 -16.59 -16.52
CA ILE A 378 -7.68 -17.06 -17.57
C ILE A 378 -6.39 -17.62 -16.95
N VAL A 379 -6.05 -17.20 -15.73
CA VAL A 379 -4.86 -17.69 -15.06
C VAL A 379 -5.09 -19.13 -14.59
N PRO A 380 -4.31 -20.13 -15.06
CA PRO A 380 -4.50 -21.52 -14.68
C PRO A 380 -4.40 -21.70 -13.17
N LYS A 381 -5.18 -22.68 -12.63
CA LYS A 381 -4.95 -23.20 -11.28
C LYS A 381 -3.53 -23.74 -11.22
N ARG A 382 -2.90 -23.62 -10.04
CA ARG A 382 -1.59 -24.26 -9.79
C ARG A 382 -1.59 -25.64 -10.44
N LEU A 383 -0.61 -25.90 -11.30
CA LEU A 383 -0.27 -27.26 -11.61
C LEU A 383 0.19 -27.86 -10.27
N SER A 384 -0.60 -28.82 -9.74
CA SER A 384 -0.16 -29.67 -8.64
C SER A 384 1.16 -30.29 -9.06
N SER A 385 2.23 -29.84 -8.42
CA SER A 385 3.55 -30.48 -8.50
C SER A 385 3.50 -31.88 -7.92
#